data_fd1fca4cacad14bfc89632fa0cc5b9cb
#
_entry.id   fd1fca4cacad14bfc89632fa0cc5b9cb
#
_cell.length_a   1.000
_cell.length_b   1.000
_cell.length_c   1.000
_cell.angle_alpha   90.00
_cell.angle_beta   90.00
_cell.angle_gamma   90.00
#
_symmetry.space_group_name_H-M   'P 1'
#
loop_
_entity.id
_entity.type
_entity.pdbx_description
1 polymer ?
#
loop_
_entity_poly.entity_id
_entity_poly.type
_entity_poly.pdbx_seq_one_letter_code
_entity_poly.pdbx_strand_id
1 'polypeptide(L)'
;MRKLLVFCLLLACSGLVLAKKEQQNYLCTGEVEGGLDFNESTGKWDGGKFDAGVKFLLKVNDKEYPEFAATVSPVSQKKPGFICLKGDEYTYANAQVCKGFYGRFVYSLETLRFLSSYLVGYLDGKDDTGNRPAIQGGTCSPL
;
A
#
# COMPACT_ATOMS: atom_id res chain seq x y z
N MET A 1 -44.86 19.09 56.30
CA MET A 1 -44.53 17.86 55.55
C MET A 1 -43.84 18.25 54.24
N ARG A 2 -42.49 18.22 54.25
CA ARG A 2 -41.66 18.60 53.09
C ARG A 2 -41.28 17.30 52.35
N LYS A 3 -41.77 17.12 51.13
CA LYS A 3 -41.36 16.03 50.25
C LYS A 3 -40.03 16.36 49.61
N LEU A 4 -38.98 15.63 50.01
CA LEU A 4 -37.69 15.71 49.41
C LEU A 4 -37.68 14.90 48.12
N LEU A 5 -37.65 15.60 46.98
CA LEU A 5 -37.49 15.01 45.65
C LEU A 5 -35.98 14.74 45.45
N VAL A 6 -35.56 13.47 45.59
CA VAL A 6 -34.23 13.01 45.24
C VAL A 6 -34.16 12.87 43.72
N PHE A 7 -33.52 13.83 43.07
CA PHE A 7 -33.25 13.79 41.65
C PHE A 7 -31.98 12.95 41.43
N CYS A 8 -32.15 11.65 41.13
CA CYS A 8 -31.05 10.79 40.69
C CYS A 8 -30.60 11.24 39.30
N LEU A 9 -29.52 12.01 39.23
CA LEU A 9 -28.79 12.30 38.00
C LEU A 9 -28.03 11.05 37.57
N LEU A 10 -28.65 10.27 36.68
CA LEU A 10 -27.95 9.19 35.96
C LEU A 10 -27.02 9.83 34.95
N LEU A 11 -25.78 10.03 35.34
CA LEU A 11 -24.68 10.33 34.44
C LEU A 11 -24.45 9.09 33.57
N ALA A 12 -25.06 9.08 32.38
CA ALA A 12 -24.72 8.16 31.32
C ALA A 12 -23.30 8.51 30.87
N CYS A 13 -22.30 7.84 31.46
CA CYS A 13 -20.95 7.79 30.89
C CYS A 13 -21.03 7.07 29.54
N SER A 14 -21.32 7.84 28.49
CA SER A 14 -21.15 7.38 27.11
C SER A 14 -19.66 7.23 26.85
N GLY A 15 -19.09 6.11 27.25
CA GLY A 15 -17.75 5.72 26.85
C GLY A 15 -17.71 5.63 25.34
N LEU A 16 -17.11 6.62 24.70
CA LEU A 16 -16.71 6.53 23.29
C LEU A 16 -15.74 5.35 23.18
N VAL A 17 -16.27 4.15 22.93
CA VAL A 17 -15.48 3.02 22.48
C VAL A 17 -14.97 3.39 21.09
N LEU A 18 -13.76 3.91 21.02
CA LEU A 18 -13.02 4.03 19.77
C LEU A 18 -12.87 2.61 19.20
N ALA A 19 -13.79 2.23 18.33
CA ALA A 19 -13.73 0.95 17.65
C ALA A 19 -12.39 0.88 16.91
N LYS A 20 -11.47 0.06 17.41
CA LYS A 20 -10.18 -0.18 16.76
C LYS A 20 -10.50 -0.82 15.41
N LYS A 21 -10.15 -0.14 14.31
CA LYS A 21 -10.37 -0.67 12.95
C LYS A 21 -9.72 -2.03 12.84
N GLU A 22 -10.48 -3.02 12.38
CA GLU A 22 -9.98 -4.37 12.20
C GLU A 22 -8.94 -4.43 11.09
N GLN A 23 -7.92 -5.26 11.26
CA GLN A 23 -6.92 -5.50 10.24
C GLN A 23 -7.55 -6.25 9.07
N GLN A 24 -7.30 -5.78 7.85
CA GLN A 24 -7.73 -6.43 6.61
C GLN A 24 -6.50 -6.80 5.79
N ASN A 25 -6.49 -8.01 5.26
CA ASN A 25 -5.39 -8.53 4.46
C ASN A 25 -5.85 -8.77 3.03
N TYR A 26 -4.99 -8.43 2.06
CA TYR A 26 -5.25 -8.63 0.65
C TYR A 26 -4.03 -9.23 -0.03
N LEU A 27 -4.26 -10.17 -0.95
CA LEU A 27 -3.26 -10.63 -1.89
C LEU A 27 -3.39 -9.82 -3.19
N CYS A 28 -2.35 -9.05 -3.52
CA CYS A 28 -2.30 -8.26 -4.74
C CYS A 28 -1.44 -8.99 -5.78
N THR A 29 -2.01 -9.29 -6.93
CA THR A 29 -1.36 -10.02 -8.03
C THR A 29 -1.17 -9.10 -9.23
N GLY A 30 0.07 -9.00 -9.73
CA GLY A 30 0.38 -8.25 -10.93
C GLY A 30 -0.20 -8.92 -12.19
N GLU A 31 -0.72 -8.12 -13.09
CA GLU A 31 -1.33 -8.56 -14.36
C GLU A 31 -0.55 -8.00 -15.54
N VAL A 32 -0.01 -6.79 -15.39
CA VAL A 32 0.77 -6.12 -16.43
C VAL A 32 2.00 -5.47 -15.81
N GLU A 33 3.12 -5.53 -16.52
CA GLU A 33 4.36 -4.86 -16.12
C GLU A 33 5.08 -4.35 -17.35
N GLY A 34 5.66 -3.15 -17.24
CA GLY A 34 6.49 -2.55 -18.28
C GLY A 34 7.39 -1.48 -17.71
N GLY A 35 8.38 -1.09 -18.48
CA GLY A 35 9.36 -0.12 -18.02
C GLY A 35 10.46 0.13 -19.03
N LEU A 36 11.66 0.40 -18.53
CA LEU A 36 12.86 0.59 -19.35
C LEU A 36 13.76 -0.65 -19.26
N ASP A 37 14.24 -1.11 -20.39
CA ASP A 37 15.17 -2.22 -20.53
C ASP A 37 16.44 -1.75 -21.24
N PHE A 38 17.61 -2.10 -20.68
CA PHE A 38 18.88 -1.72 -21.29
C PHE A 38 19.28 -2.74 -22.36
N ASN A 39 19.43 -2.27 -23.57
CA ASN A 39 19.87 -3.10 -24.69
C ASN A 39 21.40 -3.04 -24.82
N GLU A 40 22.07 -4.08 -24.31
CA GLU A 40 23.53 -4.17 -24.29
C GLU A 40 24.14 -4.12 -25.70
N SER A 41 23.43 -4.61 -26.73
CA SER A 41 23.93 -4.62 -28.11
C SER A 41 23.94 -3.23 -28.76
N THR A 42 23.05 -2.34 -28.34
CA THR A 42 22.94 -0.98 -28.87
C THR A 42 23.50 0.08 -27.89
N GLY A 43 23.71 -0.30 -26.62
CA GLY A 43 24.07 0.63 -25.56
C GLY A 43 22.99 1.65 -25.24
N LYS A 44 21.70 1.30 -25.42
CA LYS A 44 20.58 2.24 -25.24
C LYS A 44 19.49 1.64 -24.37
N TRP A 45 18.77 2.51 -23.70
CA TRP A 45 17.54 2.17 -22.99
C TRP A 45 16.35 2.22 -23.95
N ASP A 46 15.55 1.18 -23.94
CA ASP A 46 14.33 1.04 -24.76
C ASP A 46 13.13 0.73 -23.84
N GLY A 47 11.92 1.00 -24.33
CA GLY A 47 10.69 0.58 -23.64
C GLY A 47 10.54 -0.94 -23.69
N GLY A 48 10.33 -1.57 -22.53
CA GLY A 48 10.18 -3.01 -22.39
C GLY A 48 8.84 -3.41 -21.77
N LYS A 49 8.34 -4.59 -22.16
CA LYS A 49 7.25 -5.28 -21.47
C LYS A 49 7.87 -6.44 -20.68
N PHE A 50 7.49 -6.55 -19.41
CA PHE A 50 8.00 -7.56 -18.52
C PHE A 50 6.89 -8.52 -18.07
N ASP A 51 7.28 -9.65 -17.51
CA ASP A 51 6.34 -10.57 -16.89
C ASP A 51 6.00 -10.07 -15.47
N ALA A 52 4.73 -9.81 -15.23
CA ALA A 52 4.21 -9.34 -13.94
C ALA A 52 4.23 -10.50 -12.93
N GLY A 53 5.40 -10.75 -12.32
CA GLY A 53 5.61 -11.92 -11.47
C GLY A 53 5.49 -11.66 -9.95
N VAL A 54 5.63 -10.42 -9.52
CA VAL A 54 5.66 -10.10 -8.09
C VAL A 54 4.25 -10.03 -7.54
N LYS A 55 4.02 -10.78 -6.44
CA LYS A 55 2.80 -10.70 -5.64
C LYS A 55 3.09 -9.97 -4.35
N PHE A 56 2.11 -9.19 -3.90
CA PHE A 56 2.23 -8.42 -2.67
C PHE A 56 1.15 -8.83 -1.66
N LEU A 57 1.53 -8.81 -0.39
CA LEU A 57 0.61 -8.86 0.75
C LEU A 57 0.38 -7.43 1.23
N LEU A 58 -0.84 -6.93 1.07
CA LEU A 58 -1.29 -5.65 1.59
C LEU A 58 -2.04 -5.89 2.90
N LYS A 59 -1.59 -5.25 3.99
CA LYS A 59 -2.24 -5.29 5.31
C LYS A 59 -2.73 -3.89 5.66
N VAL A 60 -4.03 -3.69 5.66
CA VAL A 60 -4.68 -2.44 6.08
C VAL A 60 -4.94 -2.50 7.59
N ASN A 61 -4.67 -1.42 8.31
CA ASN A 61 -4.68 -1.37 9.78
C ASN A 61 -3.82 -2.50 10.40
N ASP A 62 -2.59 -2.62 9.93
CA ASP A 62 -1.66 -3.67 10.36
C ASP A 62 -1.40 -3.59 11.87
N LYS A 63 -1.69 -4.68 12.59
CA LYS A 63 -1.53 -4.74 14.05
C LYS A 63 -0.07 -4.73 14.48
N GLU A 64 0.83 -5.17 13.61
CA GLU A 64 2.27 -5.16 13.85
C GLU A 64 2.86 -3.75 13.67
N TYR A 65 2.23 -2.90 12.86
CA TYR A 65 2.66 -1.53 12.55
C TYR A 65 1.49 -0.54 12.67
N PRO A 66 0.94 -0.34 13.89
CA PRO A 66 -0.31 0.40 14.10
C PRO A 66 -0.23 1.91 13.80
N GLU A 67 0.97 2.46 13.69
CA GLU A 67 1.22 3.86 13.32
C GLU A 67 0.92 4.15 11.85
N PHE A 68 0.96 3.14 10.99
CA PHE A 68 0.69 3.29 9.56
C PHE A 68 -0.78 2.98 9.21
N ALA A 69 -1.24 3.52 8.09
CA ALA A 69 -2.56 3.19 7.54
C ALA A 69 -2.58 1.77 6.96
N ALA A 70 -1.48 1.39 6.31
CA ALA A 70 -1.27 0.05 5.78
C ALA A 70 0.23 -0.24 5.60
N THR A 71 0.55 -1.52 5.44
CA THR A 71 1.87 -2.01 5.03
C THR A 71 1.75 -2.91 3.80
N VAL A 72 2.76 -2.92 2.95
CA VAL A 72 2.82 -3.78 1.77
C VAL A 72 4.16 -4.50 1.71
N SER A 73 4.11 -5.81 1.57
CA SER A 73 5.30 -6.65 1.45
C SER A 73 5.22 -7.48 0.16
N PRO A 74 6.29 -7.63 -0.60
CA PRO A 74 6.38 -8.75 -1.53
C PRO A 74 6.17 -10.06 -0.76
N VAL A 75 5.42 -11.01 -1.33
CA VAL A 75 5.08 -12.28 -0.63
C VAL A 75 6.34 -13.07 -0.22
N SER A 76 7.45 -12.88 -0.94
CA SER A 76 8.75 -13.48 -0.64
C SER A 76 9.48 -12.84 0.56
N GLN A 77 8.97 -11.71 1.10
CA GLN A 77 9.63 -10.96 2.16
C GLN A 77 8.78 -10.90 3.44
N LYS A 78 9.45 -10.98 4.60
CA LYS A 78 8.77 -10.88 5.91
C LYS A 78 8.54 -9.43 6.35
N LYS A 79 9.41 -8.50 5.93
CA LYS A 79 9.31 -7.09 6.31
C LYS A 79 8.60 -6.29 5.23
N PRO A 80 7.85 -5.23 5.62
CA PRO A 80 7.24 -4.33 4.66
C PRO A 80 8.28 -3.71 3.71
N GLY A 81 8.00 -3.77 2.41
CA GLY A 81 8.75 -3.03 1.39
C GLY A 81 8.20 -1.63 1.18
N PHE A 82 6.93 -1.42 1.53
CA PHE A 82 6.27 -0.12 1.45
C PHE A 82 5.43 0.12 2.71
N ILE A 83 5.40 1.38 3.16
CA ILE A 83 4.58 1.87 4.26
C ILE A 83 3.64 2.96 3.76
N CYS A 84 2.39 2.92 4.21
CA CYS A 84 1.35 3.86 3.84
C CYS A 84 1.04 4.75 5.05
N LEU A 85 1.35 6.04 4.95
CA LEU A 85 1.09 6.98 6.03
C LEU A 85 -0.39 7.34 6.06
N LYS A 86 -0.92 7.59 7.25
CA LYS A 86 -2.26 8.15 7.41
C LYS A 86 -2.29 9.56 6.83
N GLY A 87 -3.26 9.86 5.97
CA GLY A 87 -3.39 11.15 5.32
C GLY A 87 -2.67 11.28 3.96
N ASP A 88 -1.90 10.29 3.54
CA ASP A 88 -1.30 10.23 2.19
C ASP A 88 -2.29 9.58 1.19
N GLU A 89 -3.46 10.20 1.04
CA GLU A 89 -4.51 9.70 0.15
C GLU A 89 -4.65 10.60 -1.07
N TYR A 90 -4.83 10.01 -2.24
CA TYR A 90 -5.29 10.74 -3.42
C TYR A 90 -6.81 10.86 -3.38
N THR A 91 -7.31 12.06 -3.68
CA THR A 91 -8.76 12.30 -3.79
C THR A 91 -9.39 11.53 -4.96
N TYR A 92 -8.61 11.19 -5.97
CA TYR A 92 -9.06 10.38 -7.08
C TYR A 92 -9.07 8.89 -6.71
N ALA A 93 -10.21 8.23 -6.90
CA ALA A 93 -10.43 6.80 -6.65
C ALA A 93 -10.13 6.34 -5.20
N ASN A 94 -10.17 7.25 -4.22
CA ASN A 94 -9.84 6.93 -2.82
C ASN A 94 -8.56 6.10 -2.70
N ALA A 95 -7.54 6.48 -3.48
CA ALA A 95 -6.31 5.71 -3.55
C ALA A 95 -5.34 6.10 -2.43
N GLN A 96 -4.82 5.10 -1.74
CA GLN A 96 -3.78 5.25 -0.72
C GLN A 96 -2.40 5.12 -1.34
N VAL A 97 -1.49 6.02 -0.95
CA VAL A 97 -0.08 5.99 -1.40
C VAL A 97 0.81 5.40 -0.31
N CYS A 98 1.60 4.42 -0.71
CA CYS A 98 2.60 3.81 0.14
C CYS A 98 3.99 4.09 -0.44
N LYS A 99 4.93 4.47 0.44
CA LYS A 99 6.31 4.80 0.06
C LYS A 99 7.23 3.63 0.40
N GLY A 100 8.04 3.23 -0.55
CA GLY A 100 9.14 2.30 -0.37
C GLY A 100 10.48 2.98 -0.66
N PHE A 101 11.57 2.27 -0.37
CA PHE A 101 12.90 2.83 -0.55
C PHE A 101 13.21 3.14 -2.02
N TYR A 102 12.75 2.29 -2.94
CA TYR A 102 13.05 2.40 -4.37
C TYR A 102 11.85 2.75 -5.25
N GLY A 103 10.70 3.00 -4.66
CA GLY A 103 9.49 3.26 -5.44
C GLY A 103 8.25 3.53 -4.61
N ARG A 104 7.12 3.32 -5.23
CA ARG A 104 5.80 3.55 -4.62
C ARG A 104 4.88 2.38 -4.90
N PHE A 105 3.93 2.18 -3.99
CA PHE A 105 2.80 1.29 -4.17
C PHE A 105 1.54 2.11 -3.92
N VAL A 106 0.64 2.15 -4.89
CA VAL A 106 -0.62 2.89 -4.82
C VAL A 106 -1.75 1.90 -4.98
N TYR A 107 -2.74 1.91 -4.09
CA TYR A 107 -3.88 1.01 -4.18
C TYR A 107 -5.20 1.73 -3.87
N SER A 108 -6.29 1.20 -4.41
CA SER A 108 -7.65 1.60 -4.06
C SER A 108 -8.44 0.38 -3.60
N LEU A 109 -9.03 0.46 -2.41
CA LEU A 109 -9.94 -0.58 -1.91
C LEU A 109 -11.32 -0.52 -2.57
N GLU A 110 -11.66 0.59 -3.21
CA GLU A 110 -12.91 0.74 -3.96
C GLU A 110 -12.87 -0.06 -5.26
N THR A 111 -11.75 0.04 -6.00
CA THR A 111 -11.59 -0.66 -7.29
C THR A 111 -10.84 -1.97 -7.16
N LEU A 112 -10.24 -2.26 -6.01
CA LEU A 112 -9.34 -3.38 -5.75
C LEU A 112 -8.15 -3.43 -6.72
N ARG A 113 -7.70 -2.27 -7.21
CA ARG A 113 -6.55 -2.16 -8.13
C ARG A 113 -5.36 -1.55 -7.43
N PHE A 114 -4.18 -1.91 -7.92
CA PHE A 114 -2.93 -1.30 -7.49
C PHE A 114 -2.01 -0.97 -8.66
N LEU A 115 -1.08 -0.05 -8.38
CA LEU A 115 0.12 0.21 -9.17
C LEU A 115 1.32 0.15 -8.23
N SER A 116 2.36 -0.58 -8.62
CA SER A 116 3.66 -0.57 -7.98
C SER A 116 4.69 -0.02 -8.95
N SER A 117 5.59 0.84 -8.47
CA SER A 117 6.69 1.36 -9.28
C SER A 117 8.03 1.08 -8.62
N TYR A 118 9.02 0.76 -9.45
CA TYR A 118 10.42 0.70 -9.13
C TYR A 118 11.17 1.65 -10.06
N LEU A 119 11.86 2.66 -9.52
CA LEU A 119 12.31 3.82 -10.30
C LEU A 119 13.84 3.97 -10.35
N VAL A 120 14.61 3.09 -9.69
CA VAL A 120 16.04 3.36 -9.44
C VAL A 120 16.89 2.94 -10.61
N GLY A 121 16.88 1.94 -11.25
CA GLY A 121 17.85 1.45 -12.24
C GLY A 121 18.41 2.48 -13.20
N TYR A 122 17.56 3.22 -13.90
CA TYR A 122 18.00 4.24 -14.87
C TYR A 122 18.75 5.41 -14.23
N LEU A 123 18.38 5.76 -12.99
CA LEU A 123 18.90 6.95 -12.30
C LEU A 123 20.27 6.74 -11.67
N ASP A 124 20.70 5.51 -11.46
CA ASP A 124 22.02 5.20 -10.86
C ASP A 124 23.19 5.26 -11.87
N GLY A 125 22.85 5.47 -13.15
CA GLY A 125 23.84 5.60 -14.23
C GLY A 125 24.55 4.30 -14.57
N LYS A 126 24.08 3.17 -14.06
CA LYS A 126 24.58 1.84 -14.45
C LYS A 126 23.74 1.30 -15.60
N ASP A 127 24.29 1.39 -16.77
CA ASP A 127 23.66 0.88 -17.98
C ASP A 127 23.80 -0.63 -18.03
N ASP A 128 22.97 -1.36 -17.28
CA ASP A 128 22.95 -2.81 -17.19
C ASP A 128 21.53 -3.37 -17.17
N THR A 129 21.38 -4.68 -17.38
CA THR A 129 20.10 -5.39 -17.38
C THR A 129 19.64 -5.82 -15.97
N GLY A 130 20.46 -5.63 -14.95
CA GLY A 130 20.22 -6.12 -13.60
C GLY A 130 19.22 -5.27 -12.81
N ASN A 131 19.05 -4.01 -13.18
CA ASN A 131 18.32 -3.02 -12.39
C ASN A 131 17.40 -2.16 -13.26
N ARG A 132 16.26 -2.71 -13.67
CA ARG A 132 15.35 -2.12 -14.65
C ARG A 132 14.21 -1.36 -13.98
N PRO A 133 14.03 -0.05 -14.25
CA PRO A 133 12.85 0.68 -13.79
C PRO A 133 11.57 0.10 -14.38
N ALA A 134 10.58 -0.14 -13.53
CA ALA A 134 9.36 -0.79 -13.95
C ALA A 134 8.13 -0.23 -13.22
N ILE A 135 6.98 -0.35 -13.87
CA ILE A 135 5.66 -0.14 -13.29
C ILE A 135 4.85 -1.41 -13.50
N GLN A 136 4.34 -1.94 -12.40
CA GLN A 136 3.46 -3.10 -12.38
C GLN A 136 2.05 -2.67 -11.97
N GLY A 137 1.03 -3.15 -12.67
CA GLY A 137 -0.37 -2.97 -12.33
C GLY A 137 -1.08 -4.31 -12.16
N GLY A 138 -2.11 -4.32 -11.33
CA GLY A 138 -2.89 -5.53 -11.09
C GLY A 138 -4.03 -5.34 -10.11
N THR A 139 -4.55 -6.46 -9.58
CA THR A 139 -5.70 -6.50 -8.69
C THR A 139 -5.36 -7.12 -7.34
N CYS A 140 -6.11 -6.70 -6.30
CA CYS A 140 -6.01 -7.21 -4.94
C CYS A 140 -7.29 -7.99 -4.58
N SER A 141 -7.14 -9.16 -3.96
CA SER A 141 -8.25 -9.97 -3.45
C SER A 141 -8.16 -10.07 -1.93
N PRO A 142 -9.28 -9.95 -1.20
CA PRO A 142 -9.32 -10.20 0.25
C PRO A 142 -8.83 -11.61 0.59
N LEU A 143 -8.15 -11.74 1.75
CA LEU A 143 -7.69 -13.02 2.33
C LEU A 143 -8.55 -13.42 3.52
#